data_4bd3cfa2f77118d390ad3fbd3ed7275b
#
_entry.id   4bd3cfa2f77118d390ad3fbd3ed7275b
#
_cell.length_a   1.000
_cell.length_b   1.000
_cell.length_c   1.000
_cell.angle_alpha   90.00
_cell.angle_beta   90.00
_cell.angle_gamma   90.00
#
_symmetry.space_group_name_H-M   'P 1'
#
loop_
_entity.id
_entity.type
_entity.pdbx_description
1 polymer ?
#
loop_
_entity_poly.entity_id
_entity_poly.type
_entity_poly.pdbx_seq_one_letter_code
_entity_poly.pdbx_strand_id
1 'polypeptide(L)'
;MNLKQILKGFFVTLGILFLLAAIIVSGYVLYRSYIKRQQIPKEVILTEQEKTQIAYEENLSLSLKNRDSYDFVVVINPAHGGLDAGKESTYGKEKDIVLSVCKQVVAANTDSKVGIFLTRDDDVAMDDEMRLAFLEQIQPDLFIDVHLNKADTANSVGTTVYYSTAYYNRKLSNVELADIMERSVVSAIEGFACGIFEVEREEMQIIKELSIPAVSIACGDLSNDKEGQLLATLPYQKNVAKGILNGIMKAKDSLEK
;
A
#
# COMPACT_ATOMS: atom_id res chain seq x y z
N MET A 1 19.69 73.22 -47.90
CA MET A 1 20.04 72.20 -46.85
C MET A 1 21.10 71.28 -47.42
N ASN A 2 22.26 71.19 -46.80
CA ASN A 2 23.41 70.48 -47.37
C ASN A 2 23.16 68.96 -47.28
N LEU A 3 23.46 68.19 -48.34
CA LEU A 3 23.26 66.75 -48.47
C LEU A 3 23.77 65.97 -47.23
N LYS A 4 24.87 66.39 -46.59
CA LYS A 4 25.42 65.82 -45.34
C LYS A 4 24.45 65.94 -44.13
N GLN A 5 23.68 67.03 -44.07
CA GLN A 5 22.70 67.22 -42.98
C GLN A 5 21.45 66.36 -43.21
N ILE A 6 21.03 66.15 -44.46
CA ILE A 6 19.93 65.27 -44.82
C ILE A 6 20.28 63.84 -44.51
N LEU A 7 21.49 63.35 -44.88
CA LEU A 7 22.00 62.02 -44.59
C LEU A 7 22.16 61.81 -43.09
N LYS A 8 22.67 62.78 -42.35
CA LYS A 8 22.80 62.67 -40.89
C LYS A 8 21.43 62.54 -40.21
N GLY A 9 20.45 63.29 -40.61
CA GLY A 9 19.06 63.19 -40.15
C GLY A 9 18.46 61.83 -40.46
N PHE A 10 18.68 61.28 -41.65
CA PHE A 10 18.19 59.99 -42.09
C PHE A 10 18.78 58.84 -41.21
N PHE A 11 20.08 58.85 -40.94
CA PHE A 11 20.71 57.85 -40.11
C PHE A 11 20.29 57.93 -38.63
N VAL A 12 20.03 59.13 -38.12
CA VAL A 12 19.51 59.33 -36.77
C VAL A 12 18.07 58.75 -36.63
N THR A 13 17.20 59.06 -37.61
CA THR A 13 15.82 58.50 -37.59
C THR A 13 15.81 57.00 -37.77
N LEU A 14 16.67 56.43 -38.62
CA LEU A 14 16.81 55.00 -38.81
C LEU A 14 17.28 54.31 -37.51
N GLY A 15 18.24 54.92 -36.81
CA GLY A 15 18.75 54.43 -35.50
C GLY A 15 17.66 54.44 -34.43
N ILE A 16 16.83 55.50 -34.38
CA ILE A 16 15.70 55.60 -33.44
C ILE A 16 14.66 54.48 -33.73
N LEU A 17 14.34 54.26 -35.01
CA LEU A 17 13.43 53.20 -35.41
C LEU A 17 13.94 51.79 -35.03
N PHE A 18 15.23 51.57 -35.21
CA PHE A 18 15.87 50.31 -34.80
C PHE A 18 15.83 50.09 -33.29
N LEU A 19 16.07 51.15 -32.50
CA LEU A 19 15.96 51.12 -31.05
C LEU A 19 14.54 50.82 -30.57
N LEU A 20 13.54 51.46 -31.18
CA LEU A 20 12.12 51.21 -30.88
C LEU A 20 11.71 49.77 -31.22
N ALA A 21 12.15 49.25 -32.37
CA ALA A 21 11.91 47.86 -32.74
C ALA A 21 12.54 46.89 -31.75
N ALA A 22 13.77 47.12 -31.28
CA ALA A 22 14.45 46.31 -30.29
C ALA A 22 13.73 46.32 -28.94
N ILE A 23 13.20 47.45 -28.49
CA ILE A 23 12.39 47.58 -27.27
C ILE A 23 11.10 46.75 -27.37
N ILE A 24 10.40 46.86 -28.52
CA ILE A 24 9.15 46.11 -28.77
C ILE A 24 9.41 44.60 -28.75
N VAL A 25 10.46 44.14 -29.45
CA VAL A 25 10.84 42.73 -29.48
C VAL A 25 11.22 42.22 -28.08
N SER A 26 12.03 42.98 -27.33
CA SER A 26 12.40 42.65 -25.98
C SER A 26 11.18 42.56 -25.03
N GLY A 27 10.27 43.54 -25.12
CA GLY A 27 9.00 43.56 -24.40
C GLY A 27 8.13 42.35 -24.73
N TYR A 28 8.05 41.97 -26.01
CA TYR A 28 7.29 40.78 -26.46
C TYR A 28 7.90 39.49 -25.95
N VAL A 29 9.23 39.36 -25.96
CA VAL A 29 9.93 38.15 -25.41
C VAL A 29 9.71 38.05 -23.93
N LEU A 30 9.82 39.15 -23.16
CA LEU A 30 9.56 39.17 -21.72
C LEU A 30 8.09 38.85 -21.42
N TYR A 31 7.16 39.41 -22.18
CA TYR A 31 5.72 39.10 -22.06
C TYR A 31 5.44 37.62 -22.33
N ARG A 32 5.98 37.05 -23.38
CA ARG A 32 5.84 35.62 -23.68
C ARG A 32 6.44 34.74 -22.59
N SER A 33 7.61 35.10 -22.05
CA SER A 33 8.24 34.38 -20.93
C SER A 33 7.40 34.44 -19.65
N TYR A 34 6.80 35.63 -19.39
CA TYR A 34 5.88 35.82 -18.27
C TYR A 34 4.62 34.95 -18.41
N ILE A 35 3.96 34.96 -19.59
CA ILE A 35 2.78 34.11 -19.86
C ILE A 35 3.14 32.63 -19.77
N LYS A 36 4.30 32.21 -20.29
CA LYS A 36 4.75 30.80 -20.20
C LYS A 36 4.98 30.35 -18.75
N ARG A 37 5.48 31.26 -17.90
CA ARG A 37 5.63 30.97 -16.45
C ARG A 37 4.28 30.89 -15.72
N GLN A 38 3.28 31.63 -16.16
CA GLN A 38 1.93 31.56 -15.60
C GLN A 38 1.15 30.32 -16.06
N GLN A 39 1.52 29.72 -17.20
CA GLN A 39 0.91 28.51 -17.75
C GLN A 39 1.56 27.21 -17.30
N ILE A 40 2.67 27.28 -16.53
CA ILE A 40 3.18 26.10 -15.83
C ILE A 40 2.14 25.82 -14.73
N PRO A 41 1.43 24.66 -14.74
CA PRO A 41 0.55 24.30 -13.65
C PRO A 41 1.38 24.39 -12.37
N LYS A 42 0.92 25.12 -11.38
CA LYS A 42 1.47 24.99 -10.03
C LYS A 42 1.29 23.53 -9.70
N GLU A 43 2.37 22.79 -9.56
CA GLU A 43 2.33 21.42 -9.08
C GLU A 43 1.56 21.47 -7.77
N VAL A 44 0.39 20.83 -7.75
CA VAL A 44 -0.44 20.78 -6.55
C VAL A 44 0.30 19.84 -5.61
N ILE A 45 1.00 20.41 -4.65
CA ILE A 45 1.66 19.64 -3.58
C ILE A 45 0.55 19.19 -2.64
N LEU A 46 0.11 17.94 -2.82
CA LEU A 46 -0.85 17.29 -1.93
C LEU A 46 -0.20 17.02 -0.56
N THR A 47 -0.94 17.24 0.49
CA THR A 47 -0.57 16.77 1.83
C THR A 47 -0.60 15.24 1.88
N GLU A 48 0.04 14.63 2.87
CA GLU A 48 0.01 13.18 3.05
C GLU A 48 -1.42 12.66 3.28
N GLN A 49 -2.26 13.43 3.99
CA GLN A 49 -3.68 13.09 4.18
C GLN A 49 -4.46 13.10 2.86
N GLU A 50 -4.26 14.11 2.00
CA GLU A 50 -4.92 14.16 0.69
C GLU A 50 -4.47 13.00 -0.21
N LYS A 51 -3.19 12.65 -0.20
CA LYS A 51 -2.67 11.48 -0.93
C LYS A 51 -3.30 10.19 -0.43
N THR A 52 -3.35 10.00 0.89
CA THR A 52 -3.99 8.85 1.51
C THR A 52 -5.46 8.75 1.12
N GLN A 53 -6.20 9.84 1.20
CA GLN A 53 -7.62 9.85 0.86
C GLN A 53 -7.86 9.49 -0.62
N ILE A 54 -7.08 10.06 -1.54
CA ILE A 54 -7.17 9.76 -2.97
C ILE A 54 -6.87 8.28 -3.24
N ALA A 55 -5.76 7.77 -2.70
CA ALA A 55 -5.38 6.36 -2.88
C ALA A 55 -6.43 5.41 -2.31
N TYR A 56 -7.01 5.73 -1.15
CA TYR A 56 -8.10 4.98 -0.54
C TYR A 56 -9.34 4.93 -1.44
N GLU A 57 -9.79 6.08 -1.94
CA GLU A 57 -10.99 6.18 -2.79
C GLU A 57 -10.79 5.45 -4.12
N GLU A 58 -9.61 5.55 -4.73
CA GLU A 58 -9.27 4.85 -5.97
C GLU A 58 -9.26 3.33 -5.76
N ASN A 59 -8.59 2.85 -4.71
CA ASN A 59 -8.52 1.43 -4.37
C ASN A 59 -9.90 0.86 -4.03
N LEU A 60 -10.68 1.56 -3.21
CA LEU A 60 -12.05 1.15 -2.86
C LEU A 60 -12.95 1.09 -4.10
N SER A 61 -12.92 2.12 -4.94
CA SER A 61 -13.71 2.17 -6.17
C SER A 61 -13.38 1.02 -7.13
N LEU A 62 -12.10 0.69 -7.30
CA LEU A 62 -11.64 -0.43 -8.12
C LEU A 62 -12.08 -1.77 -7.53
N SER A 63 -11.97 -1.91 -6.21
CA SER A 63 -12.36 -3.12 -5.48
C SER A 63 -13.86 -3.37 -5.57
N LEU A 64 -14.69 -2.36 -5.36
CA LEU A 64 -16.14 -2.43 -5.48
C LEU A 64 -16.59 -2.81 -6.90
N LYS A 65 -15.96 -2.25 -7.92
CA LYS A 65 -16.26 -2.56 -9.32
C LYS A 65 -16.07 -4.04 -9.65
N ASN A 66 -15.14 -4.70 -8.99
CA ASN A 66 -14.78 -6.09 -9.28
C ASN A 66 -15.38 -7.09 -8.27
N ARG A 67 -15.85 -6.62 -7.11
CA ARG A 67 -16.29 -7.46 -5.98
C ARG A 67 -17.32 -8.51 -6.37
N ASP A 68 -18.34 -8.12 -7.12
CA ASP A 68 -19.46 -9.00 -7.50
C ASP A 68 -19.09 -10.05 -8.56
N SER A 69 -17.86 -10.03 -9.06
CA SER A 69 -17.32 -11.03 -9.98
C SER A 69 -16.85 -12.30 -9.28
N TYR A 70 -16.82 -12.32 -7.94
CA TYR A 70 -16.26 -13.40 -7.15
C TYR A 70 -17.29 -14.03 -6.22
N ASP A 71 -17.22 -15.36 -6.09
CA ASP A 71 -18.07 -16.15 -5.20
C ASP A 71 -17.58 -16.11 -3.74
N PHE A 72 -16.27 -15.96 -3.53
CA PHE A 72 -15.63 -15.87 -2.23
C PHE A 72 -14.65 -14.67 -2.19
N VAL A 73 -14.81 -13.82 -1.21
CA VAL A 73 -14.08 -12.55 -1.12
C VAL A 73 -13.22 -12.50 0.14
N VAL A 74 -11.95 -12.19 -0.05
CA VAL A 74 -10.96 -12.01 1.01
C VAL A 74 -10.45 -10.59 0.99
N VAL A 75 -10.39 -9.95 2.15
CA VAL A 75 -9.64 -8.71 2.32
C VAL A 75 -8.38 -9.02 3.12
N ILE A 76 -7.25 -8.56 2.61
CA ILE A 76 -5.96 -8.62 3.29
C ILE A 76 -5.54 -7.19 3.62
N ASN A 77 -5.17 -6.96 4.87
CA ASN A 77 -4.59 -5.70 5.32
C ASN A 77 -3.07 -5.81 5.38
N PRO A 78 -2.32 -5.13 4.51
CA PRO A 78 -0.89 -4.90 4.74
C PRO A 78 -0.75 -3.88 5.87
N ALA A 79 -0.26 -4.28 7.03
CA ALA A 79 -0.11 -3.42 8.20
C ALA A 79 0.75 -2.18 7.93
N HIS A 80 0.59 -1.12 8.74
CA HIS A 80 1.34 0.13 8.64
C HIS A 80 1.12 0.87 7.30
N GLY A 81 2.02 1.78 6.93
CA GLY A 81 2.00 2.54 5.67
C GLY A 81 2.22 4.04 5.85
N GLY A 82 2.63 4.71 4.79
CA GLY A 82 2.92 6.14 4.81
C GLY A 82 3.99 6.50 5.85
N LEU A 83 3.64 7.35 6.81
CA LEU A 83 4.54 7.76 7.89
C LEU A 83 4.74 6.69 8.98
N ASP A 84 3.84 5.72 9.09
CA ASP A 84 4.00 4.59 9.99
C ASP A 84 4.79 3.48 9.30
N ALA A 85 6.07 3.39 9.63
CA ALA A 85 6.98 2.40 9.05
C ALA A 85 6.81 0.99 9.63
N GLY A 86 6.14 0.86 10.79
CA GLY A 86 6.18 -0.35 11.59
C GLY A 86 7.58 -0.63 12.12
N LYS A 87 7.98 -1.89 12.16
CA LYS A 87 9.34 -2.29 12.54
C LYS A 87 10.34 -1.86 11.47
N GLU A 88 11.43 -1.25 11.88
CA GLU A 88 12.55 -0.89 11.00
C GLU A 88 13.82 -1.66 11.41
N SER A 89 14.57 -2.10 10.41
CA SER A 89 15.88 -2.73 10.58
C SER A 89 16.80 -2.40 9.41
N THR A 90 18.02 -2.91 9.42
CA THR A 90 18.96 -2.83 8.28
C THR A 90 18.47 -3.59 7.05
N TYR A 91 17.48 -4.46 7.21
CA TYR A 91 16.90 -5.29 6.14
C TYR A 91 15.67 -4.64 5.48
N GLY A 92 15.15 -3.56 6.06
CA GLY A 92 14.01 -2.83 5.50
C GLY A 92 13.01 -2.37 6.56
N LYS A 93 11.85 -1.95 6.08
CA LYS A 93 10.72 -1.50 6.89
C LYS A 93 9.59 -2.51 6.78
N GLU A 94 8.90 -2.76 7.89
CA GLU A 94 7.76 -3.67 7.94
C GLU A 94 6.71 -3.32 6.89
N LYS A 95 6.30 -2.07 6.81
CA LYS A 95 5.28 -1.59 5.86
C LYS A 95 5.55 -1.99 4.40
N ASP A 96 6.83 -1.96 3.98
CA ASP A 96 7.22 -2.24 2.60
C ASP A 96 7.21 -3.76 2.33
N ILE A 97 7.69 -4.54 3.31
CA ILE A 97 7.76 -6.00 3.21
C ILE A 97 6.36 -6.60 3.21
N VAL A 98 5.48 -6.19 4.15
CA VAL A 98 4.12 -6.73 4.23
C VAL A 98 3.29 -6.33 3.01
N LEU A 99 3.44 -5.10 2.48
CA LEU A 99 2.80 -4.69 1.24
C LEU A 99 3.26 -5.55 0.06
N SER A 100 4.57 -5.81 -0.04
CA SER A 100 5.14 -6.68 -1.07
C SER A 100 4.58 -8.10 -0.96
N VAL A 101 4.55 -8.70 0.24
CA VAL A 101 3.96 -10.03 0.48
C VAL A 101 2.50 -10.06 0.06
N CYS A 102 1.68 -9.10 0.48
CA CYS A 102 0.26 -9.06 0.15
C CYS A 102 0.02 -8.93 -1.36
N LYS A 103 0.80 -8.11 -2.06
CA LYS A 103 0.77 -8.04 -3.53
C LYS A 103 1.14 -9.37 -4.20
N GLN A 104 2.09 -10.14 -3.61
CA GLN A 104 2.42 -11.47 -4.11
C GLN A 104 1.27 -12.47 -3.86
N VAL A 105 0.49 -12.34 -2.76
CA VAL A 105 -0.71 -13.18 -2.56
C VAL A 105 -1.72 -12.95 -3.67
N VAL A 106 -2.03 -11.68 -3.97
CA VAL A 106 -2.95 -11.31 -5.07
C VAL A 106 -2.44 -11.86 -6.40
N ALA A 107 -1.14 -11.67 -6.70
CA ALA A 107 -0.54 -12.12 -7.97
C ALA A 107 -0.47 -13.65 -8.12
N ALA A 108 -0.42 -14.39 -7.00
CA ALA A 108 -0.36 -15.86 -7.00
C ALA A 108 -1.75 -16.51 -7.11
N ASN A 109 -2.83 -15.74 -6.85
CA ASN A 109 -4.18 -16.27 -6.95
C ASN A 109 -4.57 -16.53 -8.41
N THR A 110 -4.88 -17.78 -8.73
CA THR A 110 -5.35 -18.23 -10.06
C THR A 110 -6.80 -18.71 -10.05
N ASP A 111 -7.45 -18.74 -8.89
CA ASP A 111 -8.86 -19.12 -8.79
C ASP A 111 -9.73 -17.90 -9.17
N SER A 112 -10.42 -18.03 -10.31
CA SER A 112 -11.27 -16.96 -10.83
C SER A 112 -12.55 -16.70 -10.00
N LYS A 113 -12.83 -17.56 -9.02
CA LYS A 113 -13.98 -17.42 -8.11
C LYS A 113 -13.62 -16.76 -6.79
N VAL A 114 -12.32 -16.61 -6.51
CA VAL A 114 -11.81 -16.00 -5.29
C VAL A 114 -11.29 -14.59 -5.58
N GLY A 115 -11.95 -13.59 -5.00
CA GLY A 115 -11.48 -12.19 -5.02
C GLY A 115 -10.59 -11.90 -3.83
N ILE A 116 -9.40 -11.38 -4.06
CA ILE A 116 -8.49 -10.93 -2.98
C ILE A 116 -8.25 -9.44 -3.15
N PHE A 117 -8.70 -8.65 -2.18
CA PHE A 117 -8.57 -7.20 -2.15
C PHE A 117 -7.63 -6.79 -1.02
N LEU A 118 -6.84 -5.75 -1.26
CA LEU A 118 -5.97 -5.17 -0.24
C LEU A 118 -6.61 -3.90 0.31
N THR A 119 -6.49 -3.65 1.63
CA THR A 119 -6.95 -2.37 2.21
C THR A 119 -6.18 -1.21 1.63
N ARG A 120 -4.87 -1.38 1.38
CA ARG A 120 -4.00 -0.47 0.63
C ARG A 120 -3.16 -1.24 -0.38
N ASP A 121 -2.99 -0.71 -1.54
CA ASP A 121 -2.12 -1.24 -2.59
C ASP A 121 -0.92 -0.31 -2.88
N ASP A 122 -0.80 0.79 -2.12
CA ASP A 122 0.33 1.72 -2.16
C ASP A 122 0.84 2.05 -0.75
N ASP A 123 1.92 2.84 -0.66
CA ASP A 123 2.52 3.27 0.60
C ASP A 123 1.77 4.48 1.17
N VAL A 124 0.57 4.23 1.67
CA VAL A 124 -0.29 5.23 2.32
C VAL A 124 -0.64 4.81 3.74
N ALA A 125 -0.78 5.78 4.63
CA ALA A 125 -1.19 5.54 6.01
C ALA A 125 -2.71 5.35 6.06
N MET A 126 -3.14 4.25 6.68
CA MET A 126 -4.56 4.02 6.98
C MET A 126 -4.72 3.83 8.48
N ASP A 127 -5.67 4.52 9.08
CA ASP A 127 -6.12 4.24 10.44
C ASP A 127 -7.14 3.08 10.45
N ASP A 128 -7.50 2.64 11.64
CA ASP A 128 -8.43 1.51 11.78
C ASP A 128 -9.85 1.87 11.34
N GLU A 129 -10.25 3.14 11.44
CA GLU A 129 -11.55 3.60 10.95
C GLU A 129 -11.65 3.46 9.41
N MET A 130 -10.61 3.87 8.69
CA MET A 130 -10.53 3.67 7.22
C MET A 130 -10.52 2.19 6.85
N ARG A 131 -9.81 1.34 7.59
CA ARG A 131 -9.77 -0.12 7.36
C ARG A 131 -11.14 -0.76 7.59
N LEU A 132 -11.81 -0.42 8.69
CA LEU A 132 -13.16 -0.91 8.99
C LEU A 132 -14.18 -0.42 7.96
N ALA A 133 -14.11 0.85 7.54
CA ALA A 133 -14.97 1.38 6.47
C ALA A 133 -14.76 0.65 5.14
N PHE A 134 -13.51 0.29 4.79
CA PHE A 134 -13.22 -0.53 3.62
C PHE A 134 -13.87 -1.90 3.72
N LEU A 135 -13.74 -2.58 4.87
CA LEU A 135 -14.34 -3.90 5.12
C LEU A 135 -15.86 -3.85 5.06
N GLU A 136 -16.49 -2.80 5.63
CA GLU A 136 -17.93 -2.60 5.58
C GLU A 136 -18.44 -2.45 4.13
N GLN A 137 -17.70 -1.77 3.26
CA GLN A 137 -18.07 -1.59 1.86
C GLN A 137 -17.88 -2.88 1.04
N ILE A 138 -16.76 -3.57 1.23
CA ILE A 138 -16.40 -4.76 0.46
C ILE A 138 -17.20 -6.00 0.92
N GLN A 139 -17.55 -6.08 2.21
CA GLN A 139 -18.25 -7.22 2.82
C GLN A 139 -17.55 -8.56 2.50
N PRO A 140 -16.31 -8.77 2.97
CA PRO A 140 -15.58 -9.99 2.69
C PRO A 140 -16.07 -11.18 3.51
N ASP A 141 -15.77 -12.39 3.03
CA ASP A 141 -16.00 -13.65 3.72
C ASP A 141 -14.88 -13.98 4.71
N LEU A 142 -13.69 -13.40 4.51
CA LEU A 142 -12.48 -13.64 5.29
C LEU A 142 -11.63 -12.37 5.37
N PHE A 143 -11.07 -12.10 6.54
CA PHE A 143 -10.10 -11.01 6.74
C PHE A 143 -8.77 -11.53 7.28
N ILE A 144 -7.66 -11.06 6.70
CA ILE A 144 -6.32 -11.39 7.13
C ILE A 144 -5.51 -10.10 7.28
N ASP A 145 -5.03 -9.86 8.48
CA ASP A 145 -4.13 -8.77 8.80
C ASP A 145 -2.69 -9.29 8.77
N VAL A 146 -1.80 -8.66 8.00
CA VAL A 146 -0.43 -9.15 7.76
C VAL A 146 0.59 -8.20 8.36
N HIS A 147 1.36 -8.73 9.31
CA HIS A 147 2.41 -8.07 10.07
C HIS A 147 3.76 -8.80 9.99
N LEU A 148 4.77 -8.19 10.59
CA LEU A 148 5.98 -8.86 11.04
C LEU A 148 6.02 -8.86 12.57
N ASN A 149 6.74 -9.84 13.17
CA ASN A 149 6.88 -9.92 14.62
C ASN A 149 7.61 -8.68 15.16
N LYS A 150 7.17 -8.27 16.35
CA LYS A 150 7.74 -7.16 17.12
C LYS A 150 8.30 -7.71 18.42
N ALA A 151 9.20 -8.71 18.31
CA ALA A 151 9.80 -9.27 19.51
C ALA A 151 10.86 -8.32 20.10
N ASP A 152 10.88 -8.25 21.44
CA ASP A 152 11.87 -7.43 22.16
C ASP A 152 13.26 -8.09 22.20
N THR A 153 13.40 -9.30 21.64
CA THR A 153 14.67 -10.04 21.60
C THR A 153 15.00 -10.50 20.19
N ALA A 154 16.24 -10.30 19.76
CA ALA A 154 16.75 -10.73 18.45
C ALA A 154 16.75 -12.27 18.24
N ASN A 155 16.29 -13.03 19.20
CA ASN A 155 16.21 -14.51 19.16
C ASN A 155 14.83 -15.02 18.72
N SER A 156 13.84 -14.16 18.58
CA SER A 156 12.54 -14.55 18.05
C SER A 156 12.65 -14.84 16.56
N VAL A 157 12.14 -15.98 16.12
CA VAL A 157 12.06 -16.38 14.71
C VAL A 157 10.78 -17.15 14.48
N GLY A 158 10.20 -16.97 13.28
CA GLY A 158 9.09 -17.78 12.82
C GLY A 158 7.76 -17.05 12.79
N THR A 159 6.75 -17.79 12.37
CA THR A 159 5.40 -17.29 12.16
C THR A 159 4.58 -17.39 13.44
N THR A 160 3.88 -16.30 13.76
CA THR A 160 2.90 -16.23 14.86
C THR A 160 1.55 -15.82 14.28
N VAL A 161 0.46 -16.42 14.75
CA VAL A 161 -0.87 -15.97 14.35
C VAL A 161 -1.70 -15.60 15.59
N TYR A 162 -2.33 -14.44 15.51
CA TYR A 162 -3.21 -13.92 16.54
C TYR A 162 -4.67 -14.03 16.11
N TYR A 163 -5.54 -14.41 17.03
CA TYR A 163 -6.97 -14.56 16.79
C TYR A 163 -7.79 -13.91 17.90
N SER A 164 -9.04 -13.57 17.58
CA SER A 164 -10.02 -13.11 18.57
C SER A 164 -11.08 -14.19 18.78
N THR A 165 -11.49 -14.42 20.03
CA THR A 165 -12.62 -15.29 20.36
C THR A 165 -13.97 -14.58 20.26
N ALA A 166 -14.00 -13.29 19.90
CA ALA A 166 -15.22 -12.52 19.74
C ALA A 166 -16.16 -13.04 18.63
N TYR A 167 -15.57 -13.71 17.62
CA TYR A 167 -16.33 -14.35 16.55
C TYR A 167 -16.21 -15.88 16.60
N TYR A 168 -17.33 -16.55 16.52
CA TYR A 168 -17.42 -18.00 16.42
C TYR A 168 -18.39 -18.43 15.32
N ASN A 169 -17.92 -19.29 14.43
CA ASN A 169 -18.74 -19.97 13.44
C ASN A 169 -18.50 -21.48 13.55
N ARG A 170 -19.56 -22.29 13.42
CA ARG A 170 -19.46 -23.76 13.50
C ARG A 170 -18.64 -24.38 12.37
N LYS A 171 -18.53 -23.71 11.24
CA LYS A 171 -17.77 -24.17 10.06
C LYS A 171 -16.29 -23.84 10.16
N LEU A 172 -15.96 -22.66 10.71
CA LEU A 172 -14.58 -22.17 10.87
C LEU A 172 -14.53 -21.13 11.97
N SER A 173 -14.00 -21.49 13.11
CA SER A 173 -13.67 -20.54 14.19
C SER A 173 -12.38 -19.80 13.89
N ASN A 174 -12.16 -18.63 14.53
CA ASN A 174 -10.90 -17.91 14.40
C ASN A 174 -9.69 -18.70 14.90
N VAL A 175 -9.86 -19.59 15.89
CA VAL A 175 -8.81 -20.51 16.38
C VAL A 175 -8.40 -21.50 15.29
N GLU A 176 -9.38 -22.12 14.63
CA GLU A 176 -9.11 -23.04 13.51
C GLU A 176 -8.48 -22.32 12.32
N LEU A 177 -8.96 -21.11 12.01
CA LEU A 177 -8.36 -20.27 10.99
C LEU A 177 -6.91 -19.94 11.31
N ALA A 178 -6.60 -19.62 12.57
CA ALA A 178 -5.23 -19.31 12.99
C ALA A 178 -4.31 -20.54 12.83
N ASP A 179 -4.74 -21.73 13.21
CA ASP A 179 -3.99 -23.00 13.03
C ASP A 179 -3.77 -23.29 11.53
N ILE A 180 -4.80 -23.11 10.70
CA ILE A 180 -4.70 -23.27 9.24
C ILE A 180 -3.66 -22.32 8.66
N MET A 181 -3.69 -21.05 9.05
CA MET A 181 -2.80 -20.02 8.52
C MET A 181 -1.36 -20.24 8.95
N GLU A 182 -1.11 -20.49 10.25
CA GLU A 182 0.23 -20.77 10.76
C GLU A 182 0.86 -21.96 10.03
N ARG A 183 0.19 -23.11 10.03
CA ARG A 183 0.70 -24.32 9.36
C ARG A 183 0.94 -24.13 7.88
N SER A 184 0.08 -23.37 7.21
CA SER A 184 0.21 -23.15 5.77
C SER A 184 1.41 -22.28 5.44
N VAL A 185 1.67 -21.22 6.22
CA VAL A 185 2.84 -20.35 6.02
C VAL A 185 4.12 -21.07 6.41
N VAL A 186 4.17 -21.68 7.60
CA VAL A 186 5.34 -22.43 8.08
C VAL A 186 5.76 -23.52 7.10
N SER A 187 4.79 -24.26 6.54
CA SER A 187 5.07 -25.29 5.53
C SER A 187 5.64 -24.70 4.23
N ALA A 188 5.18 -23.52 3.82
CA ALA A 188 5.61 -22.91 2.56
C ALA A 188 7.02 -22.29 2.63
N ILE A 189 7.43 -21.83 3.82
CA ILE A 189 8.76 -21.22 4.04
C ILE A 189 9.77 -22.22 4.63
N GLU A 190 9.33 -23.45 4.95
CA GLU A 190 10.12 -24.45 5.73
C GLU A 190 10.67 -23.85 7.05
N GLY A 191 9.83 -23.01 7.69
CA GLY A 191 10.19 -22.20 8.84
C GLY A 191 9.75 -22.78 10.17
N PHE A 192 9.65 -21.92 11.17
CA PHE A 192 9.27 -22.26 12.54
C PHE A 192 7.89 -21.72 12.87
N ALA A 193 7.07 -22.55 13.55
CA ALA A 193 5.84 -22.14 14.18
C ALA A 193 6.16 -21.55 15.57
N CYS A 194 5.69 -20.33 15.84
CA CYS A 194 5.80 -19.70 17.15
C CYS A 194 4.52 -19.86 17.98
N GLY A 195 3.44 -20.33 17.36
CA GLY A 195 2.17 -20.62 18.00
C GLY A 195 1.05 -19.65 17.59
N ILE A 196 -0.14 -20.02 18.03
CA ILE A 196 -1.34 -19.20 17.86
C ILE A 196 -1.76 -18.63 19.21
N PHE A 197 -2.11 -17.34 19.26
CA PHE A 197 -2.40 -16.65 20.51
C PHE A 197 -3.70 -15.85 20.40
N GLU A 198 -4.45 -15.82 21.49
CA GLU A 198 -5.58 -14.90 21.60
C GLU A 198 -5.07 -13.45 21.72
N VAL A 199 -5.75 -12.52 21.04
CA VAL A 199 -5.36 -11.12 21.05
C VAL A 199 -5.71 -10.47 22.38
N GLU A 200 -4.69 -10.09 23.12
CA GLU A 200 -4.80 -9.27 24.32
C GLU A 200 -4.44 -7.79 24.07
N ARG A 201 -3.74 -7.49 22.96
CA ARG A 201 -3.15 -6.19 22.67
C ARG A 201 -4.13 -5.25 21.95
N GLU A 202 -4.08 -3.98 22.29
CA GLU A 202 -4.86 -2.91 21.61
C GLU A 202 -4.46 -2.74 20.14
N GLU A 203 -3.20 -3.03 19.80
CA GLU A 203 -2.64 -2.87 18.43
C GLU A 203 -3.31 -3.75 17.36
N MET A 204 -4.09 -4.77 17.76
CA MET A 204 -4.81 -5.67 16.85
C MET A 204 -6.33 -5.58 17.04
N GLN A 205 -6.80 -4.40 17.40
CA GLN A 205 -8.22 -4.17 17.72
C GLN A 205 -9.15 -4.52 16.56
N ILE A 206 -8.71 -4.30 15.34
CA ILE A 206 -9.53 -4.53 14.15
C ILE A 206 -10.09 -5.96 14.09
N ILE A 207 -9.29 -7.00 14.39
CA ILE A 207 -9.78 -8.39 14.34
C ILE A 207 -10.74 -8.75 15.49
N LYS A 208 -10.85 -7.92 16.53
CA LYS A 208 -11.81 -8.08 17.63
C LYS A 208 -13.20 -7.55 17.27
N GLU A 209 -13.29 -6.61 16.35
CA GLU A 209 -14.53 -5.92 15.99
C GLU A 209 -15.29 -6.63 14.86
N LEU A 210 -14.63 -7.58 14.17
CA LEU A 210 -15.20 -8.22 13.00
C LEU A 210 -16.14 -9.36 13.35
N SER A 211 -17.27 -9.42 12.63
CA SER A 211 -18.26 -10.50 12.68
C SER A 211 -18.08 -11.52 11.56
N ILE A 212 -16.84 -11.68 11.08
CA ILE A 212 -16.40 -12.64 10.06
C ILE A 212 -15.14 -13.36 10.55
N PRO A 213 -14.75 -14.51 9.96
CA PRO A 213 -13.47 -15.14 10.25
C PRO A 213 -12.32 -14.16 10.01
N ALA A 214 -11.48 -13.94 11.03
CA ALA A 214 -10.41 -12.95 10.99
C ALA A 214 -9.22 -13.37 11.84
N VAL A 215 -8.00 -13.15 11.33
CA VAL A 215 -6.75 -13.37 12.04
C VAL A 215 -5.73 -12.29 11.68
N SER A 216 -4.76 -12.06 12.58
CA SER A 216 -3.56 -11.29 12.30
C SER A 216 -2.36 -12.25 12.29
N ILE A 217 -1.59 -12.21 11.20
CA ILE A 217 -0.43 -13.07 11.00
C ILE A 217 0.85 -12.25 10.98
N ALA A 218 1.77 -12.57 11.88
CA ALA A 218 3.14 -12.07 11.87
C ALA A 218 4.04 -13.10 11.17
N CYS A 219 4.51 -12.77 9.97
CA CYS A 219 5.16 -13.70 9.04
C CYS A 219 6.63 -14.01 9.37
N GLY A 220 7.20 -13.42 10.40
CA GLY A 220 8.59 -13.54 10.82
C GLY A 220 9.07 -12.31 11.56
N ASP A 221 10.29 -12.32 12.09
CA ASP A 221 10.86 -11.21 12.88
C ASP A 221 11.97 -10.49 12.13
N LEU A 222 11.72 -9.21 11.81
CA LEU A 222 12.68 -8.35 11.11
C LEU A 222 13.90 -7.97 11.96
N SER A 223 13.84 -8.13 13.28
CA SER A 223 14.96 -7.90 14.20
C SER A 223 15.95 -9.07 14.28
N ASN A 224 15.55 -10.25 13.81
CA ASN A 224 16.44 -11.39 13.70
C ASN A 224 17.27 -11.31 12.44
N ASP A 225 18.60 -11.39 12.56
CA ASP A 225 19.51 -11.20 11.42
C ASP A 225 19.28 -12.19 10.28
N LYS A 226 19.03 -13.46 10.58
CA LYS A 226 18.84 -14.48 9.54
C LYS A 226 17.48 -14.35 8.89
N GLU A 227 16.44 -14.16 9.68
CA GLU A 227 15.07 -14.05 9.18
C GLU A 227 14.86 -12.71 8.47
N GLY A 228 15.42 -11.61 9.01
CA GLY A 228 15.39 -10.29 8.37
C GLY A 228 16.03 -10.30 6.98
N GLN A 229 17.19 -10.99 6.82
CA GLN A 229 17.79 -11.17 5.50
C GLN A 229 16.87 -11.91 4.52
N LEU A 230 16.17 -12.96 4.98
CA LEU A 230 15.21 -13.71 4.16
C LEU A 230 14.00 -12.85 3.80
N LEU A 231 13.38 -12.20 4.78
CA LEU A 231 12.21 -11.32 4.62
C LEU A 231 12.44 -10.18 3.62
N ALA A 232 13.68 -9.68 3.53
CA ALA A 232 14.07 -8.67 2.55
C ALA A 232 14.12 -9.19 1.12
N THR A 233 14.04 -10.51 0.88
CA THR A 233 14.16 -11.10 -0.44
C THR A 233 12.81 -11.44 -1.08
N LEU A 234 12.65 -11.09 -2.36
CA LEU A 234 11.42 -11.40 -3.10
C LEU A 234 11.11 -12.91 -3.17
N PRO A 235 12.09 -13.84 -3.34
CA PRO A 235 11.81 -15.27 -3.31
C PRO A 235 11.18 -15.75 -2.00
N TYR A 236 11.68 -15.28 -0.85
CA TYR A 236 11.11 -15.63 0.44
C TYR A 236 9.71 -15.04 0.64
N GLN A 237 9.52 -13.77 0.26
CA GLN A 237 8.20 -13.10 0.29
C GLN A 237 7.17 -13.86 -0.56
N LYS A 238 7.57 -14.40 -1.73
CA LYS A 238 6.70 -15.25 -2.56
C LYS A 238 6.34 -16.57 -1.87
N ASN A 239 7.26 -17.17 -1.10
CA ASN A 239 6.95 -18.37 -0.33
C ASN A 239 5.98 -18.07 0.80
N VAL A 240 6.17 -16.96 1.54
CA VAL A 240 5.21 -16.47 2.54
C VAL A 240 3.84 -16.27 1.90
N ALA A 241 3.78 -15.55 0.78
CA ALA A 241 2.55 -15.28 0.04
C ALA A 241 1.84 -16.57 -0.41
N LYS A 242 2.60 -17.57 -0.89
CA LYS A 242 2.06 -18.90 -1.24
C LYS A 242 1.47 -19.59 -0.01
N GLY A 243 2.11 -19.47 1.15
CA GLY A 243 1.61 -20.01 2.41
C GLY A 243 0.28 -19.37 2.82
N ILE A 244 0.19 -18.03 2.75
CA ILE A 244 -1.04 -17.28 3.03
C ILE A 244 -2.15 -17.71 2.06
N LEU A 245 -1.88 -17.77 0.76
CA LEU A 245 -2.85 -18.19 -0.25
C LEU A 245 -3.34 -19.62 0.00
N ASN A 246 -2.46 -20.56 0.34
CA ASN A 246 -2.83 -21.93 0.70
C ASN A 246 -3.74 -21.96 1.93
N GLY A 247 -3.48 -21.12 2.92
CA GLY A 247 -4.33 -20.95 4.11
C GLY A 247 -5.73 -20.42 3.72
N ILE A 248 -5.80 -19.43 2.86
CA ILE A 248 -7.06 -18.87 2.32
C ILE A 248 -7.89 -19.96 1.64
N MET A 249 -7.30 -20.76 0.76
CA MET A 249 -8.02 -21.82 0.05
C MET A 249 -8.56 -22.90 1.00
N LYS A 250 -7.80 -23.29 2.02
CA LYS A 250 -8.27 -24.23 3.05
C LYS A 250 -9.40 -23.63 3.91
N ALA A 251 -9.31 -22.34 4.25
CA ALA A 251 -10.35 -21.64 4.99
C ALA A 251 -11.67 -21.59 4.16
N LYS A 252 -11.57 -21.25 2.87
CA LYS A 252 -12.70 -21.31 1.91
C LYS A 252 -13.34 -22.68 1.91
N ASP A 253 -12.54 -23.75 1.71
CA ASP A 253 -13.05 -25.14 1.71
C ASP A 253 -13.78 -25.51 3.01
N SER A 254 -13.39 -24.95 4.16
CA SER A 254 -14.03 -25.17 5.44
C SER A 254 -15.36 -24.41 5.56
N LEU A 255 -15.44 -23.19 5.02
CA LEU A 255 -16.65 -22.36 5.03
C LEU A 255 -17.73 -22.85 4.06
N GLU A 256 -17.35 -23.51 2.96
CA GLU A 256 -18.26 -24.03 1.94
C GLU A 256 -18.88 -25.40 2.31
N LYS A 257 -18.28 -26.15 3.26
CA LYS A 257 -18.83 -27.42 3.79
C LYS A 257 -19.99 -27.18 4.74
#